data_abd0697e3615736e8c45054a23cbcad0
#
_entry.id   abd0697e3615736e8c45054a23cbcad0
#
_cell.length_a   1.000
_cell.length_b   1.000
_cell.length_c   1.000
_cell.angle_alpha   90.00
_cell.angle_beta   90.00
_cell.angle_gamma   90.00
#
_symmetry.space_group_name_H-M   'P 1'
#
loop_
_entity.id
_entity.type
_entity.pdbx_description
1 polymer ?
#
loop_
_entity_poly.entity_id
_entity_poly.type
_entity_poly.pdbx_seq_one_letter_code
_entity_poly.pdbx_strand_id
1 'polypeptide(L)'
;MLETIKKLVAIPSVTGAAPEPGKPYGPYVYEALETALAFCEGLGFRTKLDDEGYYGYAEIGAGEELMGILVHLDVVPPGSGWTHDPYGCEIAEGKLFGRGVVDDKGPAVAVMYAMKDILDSALVLNKRVRLILANQEEDGPWADIARYKAQEEIPGFGFTPDASFPATFGEKGILAVALSMPAER
;
A
#
# COMPACT_ATOMS: atom_id res chain seq x y z
N MET A 1 -4.35 -15.55 3.92
CA MET A 1 -4.64 -14.13 4.21
C MET A 1 -4.04 -13.67 5.55
N LEU A 2 -4.44 -14.17 6.71
CA LEU A 2 -3.94 -13.69 8.00
C LEU A 2 -2.42 -13.71 8.14
N GLU A 3 -1.76 -14.80 7.77
CA GLU A 3 -0.29 -14.91 7.82
C GLU A 3 0.41 -13.92 6.87
N THR A 4 -0.23 -13.56 5.77
CA THR A 4 0.28 -12.53 4.85
C THR A 4 0.20 -11.14 5.48
N ILE A 5 -0.93 -10.81 6.14
CA ILE A 5 -1.08 -9.55 6.91
C ILE A 5 0.02 -9.48 7.98
N LYS A 6 0.19 -10.53 8.78
CA LYS A 6 1.22 -10.58 9.84
C LYS A 6 2.62 -10.30 9.31
N LYS A 7 2.98 -10.90 8.18
CA LYS A 7 4.31 -10.71 7.58
C LYS A 7 4.52 -9.27 7.10
N LEU A 8 3.51 -8.66 6.47
CA LEU A 8 3.62 -7.27 6.04
C LEU A 8 3.61 -6.28 7.21
N VAL A 9 2.76 -6.51 8.21
CA VAL A 9 2.69 -5.65 9.41
C VAL A 9 3.98 -5.71 10.24
N ALA A 10 4.65 -6.86 10.27
CA ALA A 10 5.94 -7.01 10.96
C ALA A 10 7.07 -6.13 10.38
N ILE A 11 6.92 -5.64 9.15
CA ILE A 11 7.89 -4.74 8.53
C ILE A 11 7.53 -3.29 8.93
N PRO A 12 8.40 -2.57 9.68
CA PRO A 12 8.14 -1.20 10.12
C PRO A 12 8.41 -0.20 8.99
N SER A 13 7.60 -0.22 7.94
CA SER A 13 7.74 0.58 6.73
C SER A 13 7.38 2.05 6.92
N VAL A 14 7.95 2.68 7.95
CA VAL A 14 7.85 4.12 8.18
C VAL A 14 8.76 4.84 7.22
N THR A 15 8.24 5.85 6.53
CA THR A 15 9.02 6.75 5.65
C THR A 15 9.94 7.67 6.46
N GLY A 16 10.83 8.39 5.77
CA GLY A 16 11.74 9.36 6.40
C GLY A 16 13.13 8.82 6.75
N ALA A 17 13.41 7.53 6.50
CA ALA A 17 14.78 7.03 6.50
C ALA A 17 15.59 7.64 5.35
N ALA A 18 16.92 7.76 5.53
CA ALA A 18 17.79 8.24 4.47
C ALA A 18 17.64 7.36 3.22
N PRO A 19 17.46 7.96 2.02
CA PRO A 19 17.36 7.20 0.79
C PRO A 19 18.65 6.46 0.48
N GLU A 20 18.52 5.25 -0.05
CA GLU A 20 19.60 4.43 -0.58
C GLU A 20 19.40 4.22 -2.08
N PRO A 21 20.44 3.85 -2.85
CA PRO A 21 20.26 3.49 -4.25
C PRO A 21 19.20 2.39 -4.44
N GLY A 22 18.16 2.65 -5.23
CA GLY A 22 17.04 1.75 -5.43
C GLY A 22 16.04 1.65 -4.27
N LYS A 23 16.21 2.48 -3.21
CA LYS A 23 15.31 2.51 -2.04
C LYS A 23 15.02 3.95 -1.62
N PRO A 24 14.24 4.67 -2.40
CA PRO A 24 14.05 6.12 -2.22
C PRO A 24 13.41 6.50 -0.89
N TYR A 25 12.65 5.59 -0.27
CA TYR A 25 11.96 5.79 1.01
C TYR A 25 12.57 4.99 2.16
N GLY A 26 13.78 4.44 1.94
CA GLY A 26 14.51 3.66 2.91
C GLY A 26 14.28 2.14 2.83
N PRO A 27 15.06 1.37 3.59
CA PRO A 27 15.12 -0.09 3.42
C PRO A 27 13.84 -0.81 3.82
N TYR A 28 13.14 -0.37 4.86
CA TYR A 28 11.92 -1.06 5.33
C TYR A 28 10.72 -0.83 4.41
N VAL A 29 10.58 0.34 3.81
CA VAL A 29 9.53 0.60 2.82
C VAL A 29 9.78 -0.26 1.58
N TYR A 30 11.03 -0.35 1.14
CA TYR A 30 11.43 -1.21 0.04
C TYR A 30 11.21 -2.71 0.36
N GLU A 31 11.54 -3.16 1.57
CA GLU A 31 11.28 -4.52 2.04
C GLU A 31 9.78 -4.87 2.01
N ALA A 32 8.92 -3.92 2.43
CA ALA A 32 7.47 -4.10 2.36
C ALA A 32 6.98 -4.26 0.91
N LEU A 33 7.52 -3.45 -0.01
CA LEU A 33 7.21 -3.52 -1.43
C LEU A 33 7.64 -4.86 -2.05
N GLU A 34 8.90 -5.27 -1.85
CA GLU A 34 9.40 -6.57 -2.33
C GLU A 34 8.58 -7.74 -1.76
N THR A 35 8.28 -7.68 -0.47
CA THR A 35 7.48 -8.71 0.21
C THR A 35 6.07 -8.79 -0.40
N ALA A 36 5.41 -7.67 -0.62
CA ALA A 36 4.07 -7.62 -1.22
C ALA A 36 4.08 -8.16 -2.65
N LEU A 37 5.07 -7.76 -3.46
CA LEU A 37 5.21 -8.27 -4.83
C LEU A 37 5.49 -9.78 -4.86
N ALA A 38 6.34 -10.29 -3.97
CA ALA A 38 6.61 -11.73 -3.86
C ALA A 38 5.34 -12.51 -3.47
N PHE A 39 4.47 -11.96 -2.62
CA PHE A 39 3.16 -12.58 -2.36
C PHE A 39 2.28 -12.59 -3.59
N CYS A 40 2.19 -11.50 -4.31
CA CYS A 40 1.40 -11.41 -5.55
C CYS A 40 1.90 -12.41 -6.61
N GLU A 41 3.22 -12.54 -6.76
CA GLU A 41 3.83 -13.53 -7.66
C GLU A 41 3.48 -14.96 -7.23
N GLY A 42 3.59 -15.26 -5.93
CA GLY A 42 3.17 -16.54 -5.36
C GLY A 42 1.67 -16.86 -5.54
N LEU A 43 0.83 -15.85 -5.70
CA LEU A 43 -0.59 -15.98 -6.04
C LEU A 43 -0.84 -16.17 -7.54
N GLY A 44 0.19 -16.08 -8.38
CA GLY A 44 0.12 -16.25 -9.84
C GLY A 44 -0.15 -14.96 -10.61
N PHE A 45 0.06 -13.80 -10.02
CA PHE A 45 -0.09 -12.51 -10.70
C PHE A 45 1.17 -12.15 -11.51
N ARG A 46 1.02 -11.34 -12.55
CA ARG A 46 2.15 -10.69 -13.19
C ARG A 46 2.57 -9.49 -12.35
N THR A 47 3.82 -9.44 -11.95
CA THR A 47 4.35 -8.37 -11.08
C THR A 47 5.37 -7.51 -11.81
N LYS A 48 5.48 -6.26 -11.39
CA LYS A 48 6.54 -5.34 -11.77
C LYS A 48 6.98 -4.54 -10.55
N LEU A 49 8.30 -4.44 -10.38
CA LEU A 49 8.96 -3.50 -9.48
C LEU A 49 9.55 -2.37 -10.33
N ASP A 50 9.39 -1.13 -9.93
CA ASP A 50 10.08 0.01 -10.53
C ASP A 50 11.59 -0.12 -10.37
N ASP A 51 12.35 0.20 -11.41
CA ASP A 51 13.82 0.03 -11.45
C ASP A 51 14.56 0.83 -10.36
N GLU A 52 13.94 1.90 -9.86
CA GLU A 52 14.47 2.72 -8.77
C GLU A 52 13.75 2.51 -7.43
N GLY A 53 12.80 1.56 -7.37
CA GLY A 53 12.14 1.14 -6.14
C GLY A 53 11.07 2.09 -5.60
N TYR A 54 10.53 2.98 -6.42
CA TYR A 54 9.48 3.92 -5.99
C TYR A 54 8.14 3.25 -5.77
N TYR A 55 7.74 2.34 -6.65
CA TYR A 55 6.46 1.66 -6.63
C TYR A 55 6.58 0.25 -7.18
N GLY A 56 5.52 -0.51 -7.04
CA GLY A 56 5.34 -1.77 -7.76
C GLY A 56 3.88 -1.96 -8.14
N TYR A 57 3.62 -2.97 -8.95
CA TYR A 57 2.26 -3.40 -9.20
C TYR A 57 2.15 -4.89 -9.47
N ALA A 58 0.95 -5.41 -9.27
CA ALA A 58 0.58 -6.77 -9.62
C ALA A 58 -0.68 -6.74 -10.50
N GLU A 59 -0.73 -7.57 -11.54
CA GLU A 59 -1.81 -7.52 -12.54
C GLU A 59 -2.33 -8.91 -12.87
N ILE A 60 -3.66 -9.01 -13.03
CA ILE A 60 -4.36 -10.19 -13.52
C ILE A 60 -5.26 -9.83 -14.71
N GLY A 61 -5.76 -10.86 -15.39
CA GLY A 61 -6.66 -10.69 -16.52
C GLY A 61 -5.96 -10.33 -17.84
N ALA A 62 -6.77 -10.09 -18.85
CA ALA A 62 -6.35 -9.71 -20.20
C ALA A 62 -7.38 -8.72 -20.79
N GLY A 63 -6.99 -8.02 -21.85
CA GLY A 63 -7.84 -7.02 -22.52
C GLY A 63 -7.20 -5.66 -22.59
N GLU A 64 -7.85 -4.74 -23.26
CA GLU A 64 -7.34 -3.40 -23.51
C GLU A 64 -7.59 -2.48 -22.31
N GLU A 65 -8.77 -2.57 -21.70
CA GLU A 65 -9.12 -1.72 -20.55
C GLU A 65 -8.39 -2.13 -19.28
N LEU A 66 -7.88 -1.13 -18.56
CA LEU A 66 -7.21 -1.29 -17.28
C LEU A 66 -8.02 -0.68 -16.15
N MET A 67 -8.34 -1.50 -15.15
CA MET A 67 -8.87 -1.10 -13.84
C MET A 67 -7.73 -1.03 -12.83
N GLY A 68 -7.63 0.06 -12.08
CA GLY A 68 -6.64 0.23 -11.01
C GLY A 68 -7.24 0.07 -9.62
N ILE A 69 -6.49 -0.57 -8.73
CA ILE A 69 -6.74 -0.56 -7.29
C ILE A 69 -5.47 -0.02 -6.66
N LEU A 70 -5.56 1.13 -5.99
CA LEU A 70 -4.42 1.79 -5.38
C LEU A 70 -4.42 1.50 -3.88
N VAL A 71 -3.28 1.02 -3.38
CA VAL A 71 -3.01 0.79 -1.95
C VAL A 71 -1.64 1.32 -1.61
N HIS A 72 -1.37 1.57 -0.32
CA HIS A 72 -0.04 1.95 0.12
C HIS A 72 0.55 0.96 1.14
N LEU A 73 1.87 0.92 1.23
CA LEU A 73 2.60 0.02 2.11
C LEU A 73 3.41 0.74 3.18
N ASP A 74 3.58 2.06 3.03
CA ASP A 74 4.14 2.89 4.08
C ASP A 74 3.15 3.05 5.23
N VAL A 75 3.65 3.41 6.39
CA VAL A 75 2.86 3.60 7.60
C VAL A 75 3.41 4.78 8.40
N VAL A 76 2.55 5.49 9.11
CA VAL A 76 2.99 6.50 10.09
C VAL A 76 3.73 5.84 11.25
N PRO A 77 4.63 6.57 11.95
CA PRO A 77 5.25 6.08 13.18
C PRO A 77 4.19 5.58 14.18
N PRO A 78 4.47 4.50 14.91
CA PRO A 78 3.48 3.93 15.84
C PRO A 78 3.13 4.89 17.00
N GLY A 79 4.03 5.80 17.37
CA GLY A 79 3.83 6.67 18.52
C GLY A 79 3.93 5.89 19.83
N SER A 80 3.22 6.36 20.86
CA SER A 80 3.21 5.78 22.21
C SER A 80 1.80 5.33 22.61
N GLY A 81 1.68 4.57 23.71
CA GLY A 81 0.39 4.16 24.28
C GLY A 81 -0.18 2.85 23.72
N TRP A 82 0.58 2.11 22.97
CA TRP A 82 0.18 0.78 22.52
C TRP A 82 0.10 -0.20 23.68
N THR A 83 -0.98 -1.00 23.71
CA THR A 83 -1.16 -2.12 24.64
C THR A 83 -0.63 -3.44 24.10
N HIS A 84 -0.36 -3.50 22.79
CA HIS A 84 0.22 -4.62 22.07
C HIS A 84 1.40 -4.11 21.25
N ASP A 85 2.32 -4.99 20.85
CA ASP A 85 3.41 -4.61 19.96
C ASP A 85 2.83 -4.09 18.62
N PRO A 86 3.13 -2.84 18.22
CA PRO A 86 2.61 -2.27 16.97
C PRO A 86 3.00 -3.05 15.71
N TYR A 87 4.06 -3.84 15.75
CA TYR A 87 4.49 -4.67 14.64
C TYR A 87 4.33 -6.18 14.91
N GLY A 88 3.81 -6.55 16.07
CA GLY A 88 3.61 -7.96 16.48
C GLY A 88 2.39 -8.62 15.82
N CYS A 89 1.45 -7.84 15.31
CA CYS A 89 0.22 -8.34 14.68
C CYS A 89 -0.52 -9.38 15.54
N GLU A 90 -0.69 -9.06 16.83
CA GLU A 90 -1.29 -9.94 17.82
C GLU A 90 -2.80 -10.06 17.62
N ILE A 91 -3.33 -11.26 17.86
CA ILE A 91 -4.77 -11.50 17.89
C ILE A 91 -5.19 -11.61 19.36
N ALA A 92 -6.00 -10.66 19.81
CA ALA A 92 -6.58 -10.65 21.13
C ALA A 92 -8.06 -10.25 21.05
N GLU A 93 -8.91 -10.90 21.83
CA GLU A 93 -10.37 -10.61 21.90
C GLU A 93 -11.06 -10.59 20.53
N GLY A 94 -10.64 -11.41 19.59
CA GLY A 94 -11.19 -11.48 18.23
C GLY A 94 -10.80 -10.29 17.33
N LYS A 95 -9.82 -9.48 17.74
CA LYS A 95 -9.28 -8.34 16.99
C LYS A 95 -7.83 -8.58 16.65
N LEU A 96 -7.38 -8.00 15.54
CA LEU A 96 -6.00 -7.98 15.10
C LEU A 96 -5.40 -6.60 15.41
N PHE A 97 -4.32 -6.59 16.21
CA PHE A 97 -3.66 -5.36 16.62
C PHE A 97 -2.34 -5.18 15.87
N GLY A 98 -2.14 -4.02 15.28
CA GLY A 98 -0.88 -3.66 14.62
C GLY A 98 -0.97 -2.39 13.79
N ARG A 99 0.16 -1.69 13.64
CA ARG A 99 0.30 -0.54 12.74
C ARG A 99 0.21 -1.04 11.29
N GLY A 100 -0.70 -0.47 10.48
CA GLY A 100 -0.94 -0.90 9.11
C GLY A 100 -1.98 -2.03 8.94
N VAL A 101 -2.55 -2.57 10.04
CA VAL A 101 -3.60 -3.60 9.93
C VAL A 101 -4.86 -3.06 9.27
N VAL A 102 -5.21 -1.80 9.51
CA VAL A 102 -6.37 -1.12 8.93
C VAL A 102 -5.97 -0.22 7.78
N ASP A 103 -4.83 0.44 7.90
CA ASP A 103 -4.33 1.50 7.05
C ASP A 103 -2.85 1.23 6.70
N ASP A 104 -2.54 0.71 5.51
CA ASP A 104 -3.42 0.14 4.47
C ASP A 104 -2.99 -1.30 4.10
N LYS A 105 -2.01 -1.90 4.84
CA LYS A 105 -1.47 -3.25 4.57
C LYS A 105 -2.53 -4.35 4.66
N GLY A 106 -3.47 -4.22 5.60
CA GLY A 106 -4.59 -5.18 5.72
C GLY A 106 -5.51 -5.14 4.50
N PRO A 107 -6.06 -3.98 4.11
CA PRO A 107 -6.81 -3.82 2.87
C PRO A 107 -6.02 -4.24 1.63
N ALA A 108 -4.72 -3.90 1.53
CA ALA A 108 -3.87 -4.37 0.43
C ALA A 108 -3.87 -5.91 0.31
N VAL A 109 -3.71 -6.62 1.42
CA VAL A 109 -3.77 -8.08 1.43
C VAL A 109 -5.17 -8.59 1.11
N ALA A 110 -6.23 -7.92 1.59
CA ALA A 110 -7.60 -8.30 1.24
C ALA A 110 -7.84 -8.22 -0.28
N VAL A 111 -7.34 -7.17 -0.94
CA VAL A 111 -7.38 -7.03 -2.40
C VAL A 111 -6.60 -8.15 -3.08
N MET A 112 -5.38 -8.48 -2.63
CA MET A 112 -4.59 -9.59 -3.20
C MET A 112 -5.39 -10.90 -3.21
N TYR A 113 -6.06 -11.22 -2.11
CA TYR A 113 -6.86 -12.44 -2.03
C TYR A 113 -8.16 -12.36 -2.82
N ALA A 114 -8.83 -11.22 -2.89
CA ALA A 114 -9.97 -11.01 -3.76
C ALA A 114 -9.60 -11.17 -5.25
N MET A 115 -8.46 -10.63 -5.67
CA MET A 115 -7.93 -10.85 -7.02
C MET A 115 -7.58 -12.32 -7.28
N LYS A 116 -7.05 -13.03 -6.26
CA LYS A 116 -6.78 -14.47 -6.36
C LYS A 116 -8.07 -15.28 -6.51
N ASP A 117 -9.09 -14.98 -5.74
CA ASP A 117 -10.40 -15.66 -5.85
C ASP A 117 -11.01 -15.46 -7.26
N ILE A 118 -10.87 -14.27 -7.83
CA ILE A 118 -11.28 -13.99 -9.21
C ILE A 118 -10.45 -14.82 -10.19
N LEU A 119 -9.14 -14.90 -10.02
CA LEU A 119 -8.24 -15.67 -10.90
C LEU A 119 -8.54 -17.17 -10.85
N ASP A 120 -8.89 -17.69 -9.67
CA ASP A 120 -9.22 -19.09 -9.46
C ASP A 120 -10.65 -19.43 -9.89
N SER A 121 -11.51 -18.43 -10.04
CA SER A 121 -12.85 -18.61 -10.57
C SER A 121 -12.78 -18.95 -12.07
N ALA A 122 -13.77 -19.64 -12.59
CA ALA A 122 -13.87 -19.90 -14.04
C ALA A 122 -14.29 -18.65 -14.85
N LEU A 123 -14.27 -17.47 -14.25
CA LEU A 123 -14.63 -16.22 -14.91
C LEU A 123 -13.55 -15.76 -15.89
N VAL A 124 -13.95 -15.47 -17.11
CA VAL A 124 -13.07 -14.87 -18.11
C VAL A 124 -13.08 -13.34 -17.90
N LEU A 125 -11.96 -12.82 -17.44
CA LEU A 125 -11.78 -11.37 -17.36
C LEU A 125 -11.54 -10.79 -18.76
N ASN A 126 -12.38 -9.84 -19.15
CA ASN A 126 -12.20 -9.07 -20.40
C ASN A 126 -11.49 -7.72 -20.17
N LYS A 127 -11.03 -7.47 -18.94
CA LYS A 127 -10.25 -6.31 -18.53
C LYS A 127 -9.05 -6.77 -17.72
N ARG A 128 -8.02 -5.95 -17.69
CA ARG A 128 -6.91 -6.11 -16.74
C ARG A 128 -7.28 -5.44 -15.42
N VAL A 129 -6.89 -6.06 -14.32
CA VAL A 129 -6.99 -5.50 -12.98
C VAL A 129 -5.60 -5.38 -12.41
N ARG A 130 -5.20 -4.17 -12.04
CA ARG A 130 -3.87 -3.85 -11.53
C ARG A 130 -3.97 -3.33 -10.10
N LEU A 131 -3.34 -4.04 -9.19
CA LEU A 131 -3.06 -3.59 -7.83
C LEU A 131 -1.76 -2.76 -7.87
N ILE A 132 -1.87 -1.48 -7.62
CA ILE A 132 -0.77 -0.52 -7.56
C ILE A 132 -0.35 -0.38 -6.10
N LEU A 133 0.93 -0.65 -5.83
CA LEU A 133 1.52 -0.61 -4.50
C LEU A 133 2.33 0.67 -4.36
N ALA A 134 1.75 1.67 -3.68
CA ALA A 134 2.37 2.94 -3.37
C ALA A 134 3.21 2.85 -2.07
N ASN A 135 4.14 3.76 -1.89
CA ASN A 135 5.11 3.77 -0.80
C ASN A 135 5.27 5.12 -0.10
N GLN A 136 4.50 6.14 -0.49
CA GLN A 136 4.60 7.50 0.07
C GLN A 136 3.22 8.17 0.14
N GLU A 137 2.24 7.50 0.73
CA GLU A 137 0.91 8.07 0.94
C GLU A 137 0.89 8.97 2.19
N GLU A 138 1.47 8.49 3.30
CA GLU A 138 1.31 9.03 4.64
C GLU A 138 2.03 10.38 4.89
N ASP A 139 3.12 10.69 4.19
CA ASP A 139 3.95 11.84 4.57
C ASP A 139 4.57 12.61 3.41
N GLY A 140 4.17 12.38 2.17
CA GLY A 140 4.96 12.89 1.09
C GLY A 140 4.24 13.55 -0.07
N PRO A 141 5.04 14.03 -1.03
CA PRO A 141 4.52 14.64 -2.25
C PRO A 141 4.04 13.60 -3.28
N TRP A 142 3.87 12.33 -2.89
CA TRP A 142 3.45 11.22 -3.76
C TRP A 142 4.36 11.06 -4.99
N ALA A 143 5.68 11.09 -4.75
CA ALA A 143 6.67 10.99 -5.82
C ALA A 143 6.62 9.63 -6.53
N ASP A 144 6.24 8.57 -5.84
CA ASP A 144 5.97 7.24 -6.37
C ASP A 144 4.83 7.25 -7.40
N ILE A 145 3.70 7.89 -7.08
CA ILE A 145 2.56 8.01 -7.99
C ILE A 145 2.87 8.95 -9.16
N ALA A 146 3.61 10.04 -8.91
CA ALA A 146 4.08 10.90 -9.98
C ALA A 146 4.97 10.14 -10.98
N ARG A 147 5.87 9.27 -10.48
CA ARG A 147 6.72 8.42 -11.29
C ARG A 147 5.92 7.34 -12.02
N TYR A 148 5.00 6.65 -11.32
CA TYR A 148 4.08 5.70 -11.94
C TYR A 148 3.35 6.33 -13.14
N LYS A 149 2.76 7.50 -12.95
CA LYS A 149 2.07 8.23 -14.02
C LYS A 149 2.95 8.60 -15.21
N ALA A 150 4.24 8.77 -15.00
CA ALA A 150 5.18 9.11 -16.06
C ALA A 150 5.65 7.89 -16.87
N GLN A 151 5.59 6.69 -16.29
CA GLN A 151 6.18 5.49 -16.86
C GLN A 151 5.18 4.40 -17.25
N GLU A 152 4.02 4.39 -16.60
CA GLU A 152 3.05 3.31 -16.74
C GLU A 152 1.75 3.77 -17.39
N GLU A 153 1.02 2.78 -17.89
CA GLU A 153 -0.36 2.99 -18.32
C GLU A 153 -1.24 3.37 -17.14
N ILE A 154 -1.98 4.47 -17.29
CA ILE A 154 -2.90 4.97 -16.26
C ILE A 154 -4.23 4.21 -16.38
N PRO A 155 -4.75 3.62 -15.29
CA PRO A 155 -6.07 3.00 -15.29
C PRO A 155 -7.17 3.98 -15.71
N GLY A 156 -8.11 3.51 -16.54
CA GLY A 156 -9.25 4.32 -16.96
C GLY A 156 -10.29 4.54 -15.85
N PHE A 157 -10.29 3.69 -14.83
CA PHE A 157 -11.12 3.77 -13.64
C PHE A 157 -10.50 2.93 -12.53
N GLY A 158 -10.96 3.11 -11.30
CA GLY A 158 -10.42 2.36 -10.16
C GLY A 158 -10.98 2.83 -8.83
N PHE A 159 -10.43 2.29 -7.77
CA PHE A 159 -10.72 2.70 -6.40
C PHE A 159 -9.49 2.50 -5.50
N THR A 160 -9.54 3.12 -4.31
CA THR A 160 -8.64 2.83 -3.20
C THR A 160 -9.45 2.27 -2.04
N PRO A 161 -9.04 1.16 -1.40
CA PRO A 161 -9.72 0.59 -0.25
C PRO A 161 -9.31 1.24 1.08
N ASP A 162 -8.73 2.41 1.04
CA ASP A 162 -8.17 3.16 2.17
C ASP A 162 -9.21 4.12 2.77
N ALA A 163 -10.40 3.61 3.08
CA ALA A 163 -11.48 4.40 3.69
C ALA A 163 -12.53 3.51 4.37
N SER A 164 -13.40 4.15 5.14
CA SER A 164 -14.58 3.51 5.74
C SER A 164 -15.72 3.38 4.72
N PHE A 165 -16.62 2.41 4.94
CA PHE A 165 -17.88 2.34 4.21
C PHE A 165 -18.89 3.41 4.68
N PRO A 166 -19.75 3.91 3.79
CA PRO A 166 -19.89 3.58 2.37
C PRO A 166 -18.78 4.19 1.51
N ALA A 167 -18.65 3.72 0.26
CA ALA A 167 -17.69 4.27 -0.69
C ALA A 167 -17.88 5.78 -0.87
N THR A 168 -16.80 6.54 -0.79
CA THR A 168 -16.76 7.98 -1.02
C THR A 168 -16.29 8.27 -2.45
N PHE A 169 -16.75 9.38 -3.01
CA PHE A 169 -16.37 9.82 -4.37
C PHE A 169 -15.81 11.24 -4.40
N GLY A 170 -15.58 11.84 -3.23
CA GLY A 170 -14.99 13.16 -3.09
C GLY A 170 -14.57 13.44 -1.67
N GLU A 171 -13.48 14.20 -1.53
CA GLU A 171 -12.87 14.55 -0.26
C GLU A 171 -12.64 16.05 -0.16
N LYS A 172 -12.47 16.55 1.06
CA LYS A 172 -12.10 17.95 1.30
C LYS A 172 -10.59 18.09 1.15
N GLY A 173 -10.16 19.25 0.63
CA GLY A 173 -8.75 19.62 0.65
C GLY A 173 -8.22 19.75 2.09
N ILE A 174 -7.00 19.32 2.32
CA ILE A 174 -6.29 19.45 3.60
C ILE A 174 -5.22 20.53 3.46
N LEU A 175 -5.12 21.43 4.44
CA LEU A 175 -4.03 22.39 4.57
C LEU A 175 -3.42 22.25 5.95
N ALA A 176 -2.17 21.82 6.01
CA ALA A 176 -1.39 21.81 7.24
C ALA A 176 -0.51 23.08 7.31
N VAL A 177 -0.58 23.81 8.42
CA VAL A 177 0.21 25.02 8.65
C VAL A 177 0.95 24.90 9.97
N ALA A 178 2.28 25.01 9.91
CA ALA A 178 3.11 25.12 11.10
C ALA A 178 3.42 26.59 11.38
N LEU A 179 3.06 27.05 12.60
CA LEU A 179 3.39 28.38 13.08
C LEU A 179 4.46 28.26 14.18
N SER A 180 5.57 28.98 14.04
CA SER A 180 6.60 29.08 15.06
C SER A 180 6.81 30.54 15.45
N MET A 181 6.85 30.81 16.76
CA MET A 181 7.25 32.12 17.30
C MET A 181 8.52 31.94 18.14
N PRO A 182 9.56 32.76 17.92
CA PRO A 182 10.70 32.76 18.84
C PRO A 182 10.21 33.24 20.21
N ALA A 183 10.63 32.54 21.29
CA ALA A 183 10.40 33.01 22.64
C ALA A 183 11.29 34.24 22.87
N GLU A 184 10.70 35.40 23.22
CA GLU A 184 11.45 36.51 23.76
C GLU A 184 12.03 36.08 25.12
N ARG A 185 13.35 36.28 25.30
CA ARG A 185 14.05 36.03 26.58
C ARG A 185 13.89 37.20 27.53
#